data_9c24b2e825f28aaab37707f80cbf76fd
#
_entry.id   9c24b2e825f28aaab37707f80cbf76fd
#
_cell.length_a   1.000
_cell.length_b   1.000
_cell.length_c   1.000
_cell.angle_alpha   90.00
_cell.angle_beta   90.00
_cell.angle_gamma   90.00
#
_symmetry.space_group_name_H-M   'P 1'
#
loop_
_entity.id
_entity.type
_entity.pdbx_description
1 polymer ?
#
loop_
_entity_poly.entity_id
_entity_poly.type
_entity_poly.pdbx_seq_one_letter_code
_entity_poly.pdbx_strand_id
1 'polypeptide(L)'
;MTSRSPRIAIIKLSSLGDVVHALPVAAALRRAVPGAHLTWVVEAREYAILRDHPDLDAVVPVDTRLWRRLIWSPAGARQVLGKVGRLRQRIRRASFDVAIDLQGLIKSGLLTAYTGAPVRIGFSAGRCRERWNALFTNRHVTPPPSARHVVEQYLALLAPLGIEPGPAEFHVPVPASSERRIEEFLVKEGVKPGDRLVAINPGAGRPQKRWAVARFAALAERLATEAGARLLLLWGPDESHMAREISLALPGHSALLAPPTDLGELAALLRRCRLMIANDTGPLHLAAALGTPSLGLYGPTRAERNGPYGPRCRGLQSPDGAMTGLEVGDVFEASRGMLEGAA
;
A
#
# COMPACT_ATOMS: atom_id res chain seq x y z
N MET A 1 19.02 3.05 -37.27
CA MET A 1 19.18 2.13 -36.11
C MET A 1 17.96 2.31 -35.24
N THR A 2 17.03 1.37 -35.25
CA THR A 2 15.85 1.37 -34.36
C THR A 2 16.35 1.14 -32.93
N SER A 3 16.40 2.19 -32.13
CA SER A 3 16.73 2.06 -30.71
C SER A 3 15.65 1.21 -30.04
N ARG A 4 16.02 0.02 -29.59
CA ARG A 4 15.13 -0.86 -28.85
C ARG A 4 14.57 -0.08 -27.65
N SER A 5 13.25 -0.20 -27.44
CA SER A 5 12.59 0.36 -26.24
C SER A 5 13.27 -0.13 -24.97
N PRO A 6 13.60 0.76 -24.01
CA PRO A 6 14.26 0.38 -22.78
C PRO A 6 13.39 -0.52 -21.90
N ARG A 7 14.03 -1.49 -21.25
CA ARG A 7 13.36 -2.46 -20.35
C ARG A 7 13.76 -2.14 -18.91
N ILE A 8 12.78 -1.79 -18.10
CA ILE A 8 13.00 -1.32 -16.73
C ILE A 8 12.34 -2.29 -15.74
N ALA A 9 13.09 -2.77 -14.77
CA ALA A 9 12.58 -3.57 -13.66
C ALA A 9 12.39 -2.70 -12.42
N ILE A 10 11.20 -2.75 -11.82
CA ILE A 10 10.88 -2.13 -10.53
C ILE A 10 10.82 -3.25 -9.49
N ILE A 11 11.63 -3.16 -8.44
CA ILE A 11 11.70 -4.14 -7.37
C ILE A 11 11.12 -3.55 -6.10
N LYS A 12 9.85 -3.87 -5.83
CA LYS A 12 9.17 -3.55 -4.58
C LYS A 12 8.28 -4.72 -4.19
N LEU A 13 8.69 -5.45 -3.16
CA LEU A 13 8.14 -6.75 -2.83
C LEU A 13 6.90 -6.67 -1.94
N SER A 14 6.97 -5.92 -0.86
CA SER A 14 5.97 -5.85 0.20
C SER A 14 6.26 -4.66 1.15
N SER A 15 5.37 -4.29 2.07
CA SER A 15 4.00 -4.77 2.27
C SER A 15 3.02 -4.03 1.35
N LEU A 16 1.70 -4.36 1.44
CA LEU A 16 0.68 -3.73 0.59
C LEU A 16 0.79 -2.19 0.59
N GLY A 17 0.83 -1.54 1.75
CA GLY A 17 0.98 -0.09 1.82
C GLY A 17 2.27 0.42 1.17
N ASP A 18 3.38 -0.30 1.35
CA ASP A 18 4.66 0.05 0.71
C ASP A 18 4.61 -0.12 -0.83
N VAL A 19 3.87 -1.11 -1.34
CA VAL A 19 3.66 -1.29 -2.79
C VAL A 19 2.80 -0.16 -3.33
N VAL A 20 1.71 0.19 -2.64
CA VAL A 20 0.85 1.32 -2.99
C VAL A 20 1.64 2.63 -3.02
N HIS A 21 2.45 2.93 -2.01
CA HIS A 21 3.30 4.13 -1.98
C HIS A 21 4.33 4.18 -3.12
N ALA A 22 4.63 3.05 -3.74
CA ALA A 22 5.59 2.98 -4.84
C ALA A 22 4.92 3.09 -6.23
N LEU A 23 3.58 3.03 -6.34
CA LEU A 23 2.86 3.14 -7.62
C LEU A 23 3.23 4.40 -8.41
N PRO A 24 3.41 5.58 -7.79
CA PRO A 24 3.80 6.79 -8.51
C PRO A 24 5.13 6.68 -9.27
N VAL A 25 6.01 5.75 -8.89
CA VAL A 25 7.25 5.50 -9.65
C VAL A 25 6.94 4.89 -11.02
N ALA A 26 5.97 3.97 -11.10
CA ALA A 26 5.55 3.41 -12.39
C ALA A 26 4.89 4.47 -13.28
N ALA A 27 4.00 5.29 -12.71
CA ALA A 27 3.35 6.38 -13.42
C ALA A 27 4.38 7.40 -13.96
N ALA A 28 5.34 7.82 -13.12
CA ALA A 28 6.41 8.75 -13.54
C ALA A 28 7.30 8.15 -14.64
N LEU A 29 7.66 6.87 -14.53
CA LEU A 29 8.43 6.17 -15.58
C LEU A 29 7.64 6.07 -16.89
N ARG A 30 6.35 5.71 -16.83
CA ARG A 30 5.50 5.60 -18.01
C ARG A 30 5.35 6.95 -18.70
N ARG A 31 5.15 8.03 -17.94
CA ARG A 31 5.05 9.40 -18.46
C ARG A 31 6.37 9.87 -19.10
N ALA A 32 7.50 9.65 -18.43
CA ALA A 32 8.81 10.11 -18.91
C ALA A 32 9.33 9.27 -20.09
N VAL A 33 9.03 7.98 -20.15
CA VAL A 33 9.50 7.06 -21.18
C VAL A 33 8.34 6.19 -21.67
N PRO A 34 7.41 6.73 -22.47
CA PRO A 34 6.18 6.01 -22.87
C PRO A 34 6.43 4.67 -23.55
N GLY A 35 7.51 4.54 -24.33
CA GLY A 35 7.90 3.30 -25.02
C GLY A 35 8.65 2.30 -24.13
N ALA A 36 8.92 2.55 -22.87
CA ALA A 36 9.62 1.61 -22.00
C ALA A 36 8.76 0.37 -21.72
N HIS A 37 9.41 -0.80 -21.62
CA HIS A 37 8.76 -2.00 -21.08
C HIS A 37 9.00 -2.10 -19.57
N LEU A 38 7.95 -1.79 -18.80
CA LEU A 38 8.00 -1.75 -17.34
C LEU A 38 7.58 -3.10 -16.75
N THR A 39 8.46 -3.70 -15.96
CA THR A 39 8.20 -4.96 -15.25
C THR A 39 8.31 -4.75 -13.75
N TRP A 40 7.30 -5.12 -12.99
CA TRP A 40 7.33 -5.05 -11.53
C TRP A 40 7.54 -6.42 -10.89
N VAL A 41 8.50 -6.54 -9.97
CA VAL A 41 8.73 -7.74 -9.16
C VAL A 41 8.13 -7.52 -7.78
N VAL A 42 7.18 -8.38 -7.38
CA VAL A 42 6.36 -8.23 -6.18
C VAL A 42 6.14 -9.57 -5.48
N GLU A 43 5.90 -9.57 -4.16
CA GLU A 43 5.45 -10.79 -3.46
C GLU A 43 4.09 -11.26 -3.99
N ALA A 44 3.90 -12.56 -4.06
CA ALA A 44 2.68 -13.16 -4.60
C ALA A 44 1.39 -12.68 -3.91
N ARG A 45 1.50 -12.36 -2.61
CA ARG A 45 0.38 -11.86 -1.80
C ARG A 45 -0.11 -10.48 -2.27
N GLU A 46 0.80 -9.61 -2.70
CA GLU A 46 0.52 -8.25 -3.16
C GLU A 46 0.28 -8.17 -4.68
N TYR A 47 0.41 -9.29 -5.40
CA TYR A 47 0.28 -9.34 -6.87
C TYR A 47 -1.03 -8.75 -7.38
N ALA A 48 -2.14 -9.00 -6.68
CA ALA A 48 -3.46 -8.59 -7.13
C ALA A 48 -3.63 -7.08 -7.31
N ILE A 49 -2.87 -6.25 -6.54
CA ILE A 49 -2.92 -4.79 -6.67
C ILE A 49 -2.22 -4.26 -7.93
N LEU A 50 -1.35 -5.08 -8.54
CA LEU A 50 -0.57 -4.73 -9.73
C LEU A 50 -1.05 -5.46 -10.98
N ARG A 51 -1.95 -6.44 -10.83
CA ARG A 51 -2.52 -7.15 -11.96
C ARG A 51 -3.32 -6.16 -12.81
N ASP A 52 -3.08 -6.18 -14.12
CA ASP A 52 -3.73 -5.29 -15.10
C ASP A 52 -3.48 -3.78 -14.84
N HIS A 53 -2.34 -3.46 -14.18
CA HIS A 53 -1.98 -2.08 -13.89
C HIS A 53 -1.62 -1.34 -15.19
N PRO A 54 -2.23 -0.16 -15.46
CA PRO A 54 -2.12 0.52 -16.75
C PRO A 54 -0.70 0.96 -17.13
N ASP A 55 0.15 1.24 -16.14
CA ASP A 55 1.53 1.66 -16.39
C ASP A 55 2.51 0.49 -16.55
N LEU A 56 2.10 -0.76 -16.29
CA LEU A 56 2.98 -1.92 -16.29
C LEU A 56 2.71 -2.83 -17.47
N ASP A 57 3.79 -3.32 -18.12
CA ASP A 57 3.70 -4.32 -19.18
C ASP A 57 3.77 -5.74 -18.63
N ALA A 58 4.38 -5.93 -17.46
CA ALA A 58 4.48 -7.23 -16.83
C ALA A 58 4.61 -7.12 -15.29
N VAL A 59 4.04 -8.11 -14.61
CA VAL A 59 4.22 -8.30 -13.17
C VAL A 59 4.78 -9.70 -12.90
N VAL A 60 5.84 -9.79 -12.10
CA VAL A 60 6.53 -11.03 -11.76
C VAL A 60 6.31 -11.31 -10.27
N PRO A 61 5.38 -12.21 -9.93
CA PRO A 61 5.19 -12.61 -8.55
C PRO A 61 6.35 -13.49 -8.06
N VAL A 62 6.79 -13.24 -6.82
CA VAL A 62 7.76 -14.04 -6.08
C VAL A 62 7.19 -14.42 -4.72
N ASP A 63 7.59 -15.56 -4.17
CA ASP A 63 7.13 -16.00 -2.84
C ASP A 63 8.34 -16.25 -1.93
N THR A 64 8.96 -15.14 -1.50
CA THR A 64 10.15 -15.21 -0.62
C THR A 64 9.80 -15.73 0.78
N ARG A 65 8.53 -15.63 1.20
CA ARG A 65 8.06 -16.14 2.50
C ARG A 65 8.00 -17.66 2.49
N LEU A 66 7.45 -18.25 1.43
CA LEU A 66 7.44 -19.70 1.25
C LEU A 66 8.86 -20.24 1.15
N TRP A 67 9.74 -19.55 0.42
CA TRP A 67 11.15 -19.96 0.32
C TRP A 67 11.83 -20.01 1.69
N ARG A 68 11.64 -19.00 2.52
CA ARG A 68 12.17 -18.95 3.88
C ARG A 68 11.65 -20.09 4.77
N ARG A 69 10.41 -20.53 4.57
CA ARG A 69 9.84 -21.68 5.31
C ARG A 69 10.40 -23.01 4.84
N LEU A 70 10.59 -23.16 3.52
CA LEU A 70 11.03 -24.43 2.93
C LEU A 70 12.53 -24.70 3.09
N ILE A 71 13.37 -23.68 3.18
CA ILE A 71 14.84 -23.80 3.18
C ILE A 71 15.39 -24.62 4.38
N TRP A 72 14.59 -24.80 5.43
CA TRP A 72 15.00 -25.53 6.64
C TRP A 72 14.99 -27.05 6.51
N SER A 73 14.55 -27.62 5.38
CA SER A 73 14.65 -29.05 5.10
C SER A 73 15.46 -29.29 3.81
N PRO A 74 16.23 -30.40 3.72
CA PRO A 74 17.01 -30.67 2.51
C PRO A 74 16.17 -30.75 1.24
N ALA A 75 14.99 -31.36 1.30
CA ALA A 75 14.04 -31.44 0.18
C ALA A 75 13.51 -30.05 -0.18
N GLY A 76 13.11 -29.25 0.81
CA GLY A 76 12.64 -27.89 0.63
C GLY A 76 13.72 -26.97 0.08
N ALA A 77 14.97 -27.09 0.56
CA ALA A 77 16.09 -26.33 0.03
C ALA A 77 16.32 -26.59 -1.46
N ARG A 78 16.29 -27.87 -1.90
CA ARG A 78 16.37 -28.22 -3.33
C ARG A 78 15.22 -27.62 -4.13
N GLN A 79 14.00 -27.66 -3.61
CA GLN A 79 12.83 -27.06 -4.24
C GLN A 79 12.99 -25.53 -4.39
N VAL A 80 13.47 -24.85 -3.34
CA VAL A 80 13.73 -23.40 -3.36
C VAL A 80 14.79 -23.07 -4.39
N LEU A 81 15.92 -23.78 -4.41
CA LEU A 81 16.99 -23.58 -5.40
C LEU A 81 16.46 -23.71 -6.84
N GLY A 82 15.62 -24.73 -7.11
CA GLY A 82 14.99 -24.88 -8.42
C GLY A 82 14.03 -23.72 -8.78
N LYS A 83 13.23 -23.23 -7.81
CA LYS A 83 12.34 -22.07 -8.02
C LYS A 83 13.14 -20.79 -8.26
N VAL A 84 14.18 -20.54 -7.46
CA VAL A 84 15.07 -19.38 -7.60
C VAL A 84 15.81 -19.43 -8.93
N GLY A 85 16.31 -20.60 -9.34
CA GLY A 85 16.96 -20.79 -10.64
C GLY A 85 16.04 -20.46 -11.82
N ARG A 86 14.80 -20.96 -11.81
CA ARG A 86 13.78 -20.63 -12.83
C ARG A 86 13.44 -19.14 -12.83
N LEU A 87 13.25 -18.53 -11.65
CA LEU A 87 12.99 -17.12 -11.54
C LEU A 87 14.15 -16.28 -12.10
N ARG A 88 15.39 -16.59 -11.69
CA ARG A 88 16.59 -15.94 -12.22
C ARG A 88 16.67 -16.04 -13.75
N GLN A 89 16.42 -17.23 -14.31
CA GLN A 89 16.43 -17.44 -15.75
C GLN A 89 15.34 -16.60 -16.44
N ARG A 90 14.10 -16.59 -15.90
CA ARG A 90 12.99 -15.77 -16.40
C ARG A 90 13.34 -14.28 -16.39
N ILE A 91 13.85 -13.78 -15.26
CA ILE A 91 14.24 -12.37 -15.09
C ILE A 91 15.40 -12.01 -16.04
N ARG A 92 16.43 -12.85 -16.16
CA ARG A 92 17.56 -12.59 -17.08
C ARG A 92 17.18 -12.60 -18.54
N ARG A 93 16.28 -13.49 -18.96
CA ARG A 93 15.77 -13.52 -20.34
C ARG A 93 15.03 -12.22 -20.73
N ALA A 94 14.50 -11.52 -19.77
CA ALA A 94 13.87 -10.22 -20.00
C ALA A 94 14.86 -9.13 -20.43
N SER A 95 16.18 -9.32 -20.21
CA SER A 95 17.27 -8.43 -20.64
C SER A 95 17.01 -6.96 -20.28
N PHE A 96 16.92 -6.67 -18.98
CA PHE A 96 16.67 -5.33 -18.48
C PHE A 96 17.85 -4.40 -18.67
N ASP A 97 17.59 -3.17 -19.04
CA ASP A 97 18.56 -2.09 -19.17
C ASP A 97 18.75 -1.37 -17.82
N VAL A 98 17.66 -1.26 -17.05
CA VAL A 98 17.63 -0.61 -15.74
C VAL A 98 16.86 -1.48 -14.74
N ALA A 99 17.33 -1.53 -13.50
CA ALA A 99 16.61 -2.09 -12.36
C ALA A 99 16.61 -1.07 -11.21
N ILE A 100 15.44 -0.86 -10.57
CA ILE A 100 15.25 0.11 -9.51
C ILE A 100 14.78 -0.62 -8.25
N ASP A 101 15.60 -0.66 -7.21
CA ASP A 101 15.26 -1.26 -5.91
C ASP A 101 14.65 -0.22 -4.97
N LEU A 102 13.33 -0.26 -4.85
CA LEU A 102 12.55 0.60 -3.94
C LEU A 102 12.40 -0.01 -2.53
N GLN A 103 12.91 -1.23 -2.30
CA GLN A 103 12.71 -1.95 -1.02
C GLN A 103 13.85 -1.72 -0.03
N GLY A 104 15.11 -1.72 -0.48
CA GLY A 104 16.27 -1.54 0.36
C GLY A 104 16.57 -2.69 1.33
N LEU A 105 16.19 -3.93 1.01
CA LEU A 105 16.49 -5.16 1.76
C LEU A 105 17.48 -6.03 0.99
N ILE A 106 18.27 -6.87 1.67
CA ILE A 106 19.20 -7.81 1.01
C ILE A 106 18.47 -8.67 -0.01
N LYS A 107 17.28 -9.18 0.32
CA LYS A 107 16.49 -10.02 -0.59
C LYS A 107 16.07 -9.29 -1.88
N SER A 108 15.74 -8.00 -1.80
CA SER A 108 15.41 -7.21 -2.98
C SER A 108 16.66 -6.87 -3.78
N GLY A 109 17.76 -6.58 -3.12
CA GLY A 109 19.07 -6.39 -3.76
C GLY A 109 19.51 -7.61 -4.57
N LEU A 110 19.36 -8.81 -4.02
CA LEU A 110 19.63 -10.05 -4.75
C LEU A 110 18.76 -10.19 -6.01
N LEU A 111 17.47 -9.88 -5.91
CA LEU A 111 16.56 -9.88 -7.07
C LEU A 111 16.98 -8.82 -8.09
N THR A 112 17.40 -7.64 -7.63
CA THR A 112 17.94 -6.57 -8.48
C THR A 112 19.21 -7.04 -9.22
N ALA A 113 20.13 -7.72 -8.54
CA ALA A 113 21.31 -8.30 -9.17
C ALA A 113 20.95 -9.42 -10.17
N TYR A 114 19.89 -10.20 -9.89
CA TYR A 114 19.43 -11.26 -10.81
C TYR A 114 18.90 -10.71 -12.14
N THR A 115 18.47 -9.45 -12.20
CA THR A 115 18.05 -8.81 -13.46
C THR A 115 19.20 -8.78 -14.48
N GLY A 116 20.45 -8.71 -14.02
CA GLY A 116 21.63 -8.51 -14.87
C GLY A 116 21.68 -7.11 -15.51
N ALA A 117 20.79 -6.20 -15.11
CA ALA A 117 20.75 -4.84 -15.64
C ALA A 117 22.10 -4.12 -15.43
N PRO A 118 22.65 -3.44 -16.44
CA PRO A 118 23.88 -2.67 -16.30
C PRO A 118 23.71 -1.46 -15.35
N VAL A 119 22.52 -0.88 -15.32
CA VAL A 119 22.16 0.20 -14.39
C VAL A 119 21.24 -0.36 -13.30
N ARG A 120 21.73 -0.33 -12.06
CA ARG A 120 20.97 -0.79 -10.89
C ARG A 120 20.93 0.33 -9.86
N ILE A 121 19.73 0.93 -9.73
CA ILE A 121 19.48 2.09 -8.88
C ILE A 121 18.92 1.60 -7.54
N GLY A 122 19.37 2.20 -6.45
CA GLY A 122 18.84 1.95 -5.11
C GLY A 122 19.22 3.06 -4.15
N PHE A 123 18.77 2.93 -2.92
CA PHE A 123 19.16 3.87 -1.87
C PHE A 123 20.64 3.75 -1.52
N SER A 124 21.23 4.85 -1.08
CA SER A 124 22.54 4.82 -0.43
C SER A 124 22.49 3.96 0.85
N ALA A 125 23.62 3.37 1.24
CA ALA A 125 23.70 2.42 2.34
C ALA A 125 23.07 2.93 3.66
N GLY A 126 23.23 4.22 3.97
CA GLY A 126 22.63 4.84 5.16
C GLY A 126 21.11 5.06 5.07
N ARG A 127 20.51 4.87 3.90
CA ARG A 127 19.06 5.01 3.67
C ARG A 127 18.39 3.66 3.39
N CYS A 128 19.14 2.59 3.18
CA CYS A 128 18.60 1.24 3.08
C CYS A 128 18.04 0.76 4.42
N ARG A 129 16.98 -0.05 4.40
CA ARG A 129 16.50 -0.75 5.60
C ARG A 129 17.54 -1.77 6.10
N GLU A 130 18.27 -2.39 5.17
CA GLU A 130 19.42 -3.24 5.42
C GLU A 130 20.60 -2.69 4.61
N ARG A 131 21.60 -2.12 5.29
CA ARG A 131 22.73 -1.40 4.66
C ARG A 131 23.43 -2.18 3.55
N TRP A 132 23.49 -3.49 3.69
CA TRP A 132 24.13 -4.40 2.73
C TRP A 132 23.39 -4.50 1.39
N ASN A 133 22.14 -4.01 1.31
CA ASN A 133 21.41 -3.92 0.04
C ASN A 133 22.18 -3.11 -1.01
N ALA A 134 22.89 -2.06 -0.59
CA ALA A 134 23.66 -1.19 -1.48
C ALA A 134 24.74 -1.92 -2.29
N LEU A 135 25.21 -3.09 -1.86
CA LEU A 135 26.18 -3.89 -2.62
C LEU A 135 25.61 -4.46 -3.93
N PHE A 136 24.30 -4.53 -4.07
CA PHE A 136 23.63 -5.09 -5.25
C PHE A 136 23.24 -4.03 -6.29
N THR A 137 23.37 -2.75 -5.93
CA THR A 137 23.09 -1.60 -6.79
C THR A 137 24.39 -0.86 -7.15
N ASN A 138 24.41 -0.11 -8.25
CA ASN A 138 25.60 0.63 -8.71
C ASN A 138 25.32 2.11 -9.00
N ARG A 139 24.10 2.57 -8.73
CA ARG A 139 23.69 3.96 -8.68
C ARG A 139 22.94 4.19 -7.37
N HIS A 140 23.57 4.90 -6.45
CA HIS A 140 23.05 5.12 -5.11
C HIS A 140 22.42 6.50 -4.99
N VAL A 141 21.20 6.55 -4.46
CA VAL A 141 20.47 7.81 -4.27
C VAL A 141 20.26 8.04 -2.77
N THR A 142 20.57 9.26 -2.35
CA THR A 142 20.15 9.79 -1.05
C THR A 142 19.02 10.78 -1.33
N PRO A 143 17.78 10.48 -0.98
CA PRO A 143 16.66 11.42 -1.15
C PRO A 143 16.97 12.76 -0.47
N PRO A 144 16.59 13.89 -1.09
CA PRO A 144 16.84 15.20 -0.49
C PRO A 144 16.07 15.37 0.82
N PRO A 145 16.49 16.26 1.72
CA PRO A 145 15.80 16.51 3.00
C PRO A 145 14.34 16.95 2.84
N SER A 146 13.98 17.55 1.71
CA SER A 146 12.61 17.92 1.36
C SER A 146 11.70 16.72 1.10
N ALA A 147 12.24 15.57 0.70
CA ALA A 147 11.50 14.33 0.49
C ALA A 147 11.17 13.68 1.86
N ARG A 148 10.20 14.23 2.57
CA ARG A 148 9.80 13.77 3.90
C ARG A 148 8.97 12.51 3.85
N HIS A 149 8.05 12.42 2.90
CA HIS A 149 7.19 11.27 2.73
C HIS A 149 7.88 10.15 1.92
N VAL A 150 7.54 8.89 2.21
CA VAL A 150 8.14 7.72 1.55
C VAL A 150 7.88 7.68 0.04
N VAL A 151 6.74 8.21 -0.42
CA VAL A 151 6.42 8.38 -1.86
C VAL A 151 7.47 9.26 -2.54
N GLU A 152 7.80 10.41 -1.95
CA GLU A 152 8.79 11.36 -2.46
C GLU A 152 10.19 10.74 -2.45
N GLN A 153 10.50 9.93 -1.41
CA GLN A 153 11.75 9.20 -1.34
C GLN A 153 11.88 8.16 -2.44
N TYR A 154 10.79 7.46 -2.81
CA TYR A 154 10.80 6.51 -3.93
C TYR A 154 10.95 7.24 -5.27
N LEU A 155 10.23 8.34 -5.47
CA LEU A 155 10.33 9.15 -6.68
C LEU A 155 11.73 9.74 -6.88
N ALA A 156 12.43 10.09 -5.80
CA ALA A 156 13.82 10.57 -5.87
C ALA A 156 14.78 9.55 -6.48
N LEU A 157 14.47 8.24 -6.48
CA LEU A 157 15.29 7.23 -7.13
C LEU A 157 15.30 7.33 -8.66
N LEU A 158 14.46 8.16 -9.25
CA LEU A 158 14.43 8.41 -10.69
C LEU A 158 15.48 9.43 -11.17
N ALA A 159 16.08 10.18 -10.24
CA ALA A 159 17.08 11.20 -10.56
C ALA A 159 18.29 10.71 -11.40
N PRO A 160 18.86 9.49 -11.16
CA PRO A 160 19.94 8.98 -12.01
C PRO A 160 19.56 8.72 -13.47
N LEU A 161 18.26 8.71 -13.78
CA LEU A 161 17.72 8.59 -15.15
C LEU A 161 17.42 9.95 -15.79
N GLY A 162 17.68 11.05 -15.09
CA GLY A 162 17.31 12.40 -15.53
C GLY A 162 15.81 12.66 -15.53
N ILE A 163 15.04 11.87 -14.77
CA ILE A 163 13.59 11.99 -14.72
C ILE A 163 13.18 12.85 -13.52
N GLU A 164 12.53 13.95 -13.80
CA GLU A 164 11.80 14.75 -12.82
C GLU A 164 10.39 14.17 -12.68
N PRO A 165 10.02 13.59 -11.52
CA PRO A 165 8.81 12.78 -11.42
C PRO A 165 7.50 13.57 -11.52
N GLY A 166 7.54 14.88 -11.27
CA GLY A 166 6.33 15.71 -11.19
C GLY A 166 5.41 15.30 -10.03
N PRO A 167 4.11 15.62 -10.10
CA PRO A 167 3.13 15.20 -9.10
C PRO A 167 3.02 13.67 -9.02
N ALA A 168 2.81 13.16 -7.80
CA ALA A 168 2.61 11.73 -7.58
C ALA A 168 1.21 11.32 -8.06
N GLU A 169 1.15 10.42 -9.02
CA GLU A 169 -0.08 9.84 -9.57
C GLU A 169 -0.20 8.37 -9.16
N PHE A 170 -1.40 8.00 -8.71
CA PHE A 170 -1.71 6.63 -8.28
C PHE A 170 -2.73 6.03 -9.23
N HIS A 171 -2.30 5.09 -10.05
CA HIS A 171 -3.18 4.34 -10.92
C HIS A 171 -3.45 2.99 -10.29
N VAL A 172 -4.61 2.86 -9.63
CA VAL A 172 -5.02 1.60 -9.00
C VAL A 172 -6.09 0.94 -9.86
N PRO A 173 -5.82 -0.25 -10.44
CA PRO A 173 -6.83 -0.95 -11.22
C PRO A 173 -7.94 -1.47 -10.31
N VAL A 174 -9.18 -1.21 -10.69
CA VAL A 174 -10.37 -1.76 -10.02
C VAL A 174 -11.16 -2.56 -11.04
N PRO A 175 -11.19 -3.90 -10.95
CA PRO A 175 -11.91 -4.72 -11.91
C PRO A 175 -13.42 -4.44 -11.90
N ALA A 176 -14.05 -4.35 -13.07
CA ALA A 176 -15.49 -4.14 -13.18
C ALA A 176 -16.32 -5.24 -12.50
N SER A 177 -15.80 -6.46 -12.40
CA SER A 177 -16.43 -7.55 -11.63
C SER A 177 -16.46 -7.25 -10.14
N SER A 178 -15.38 -6.66 -9.61
CA SER A 178 -15.29 -6.24 -8.20
C SER A 178 -16.25 -5.08 -7.92
N GLU A 179 -16.35 -4.10 -8.84
CA GLU A 179 -17.30 -3.00 -8.70
C GLU A 179 -18.75 -3.51 -8.63
N ARG A 180 -19.14 -4.41 -9.53
CA ARG A 180 -20.49 -5.01 -9.53
C ARG A 180 -20.80 -5.75 -8.22
N ARG A 181 -19.87 -6.60 -7.77
CA ARG A 181 -20.07 -7.37 -6.53
C ARG A 181 -20.23 -6.46 -5.30
N ILE A 182 -19.45 -5.38 -5.24
CA ILE A 182 -19.56 -4.42 -4.13
C ILE A 182 -20.86 -3.62 -4.24
N GLU A 183 -21.28 -3.24 -5.44
CA GLU A 183 -22.57 -2.56 -5.63
C GLU A 183 -23.72 -3.44 -5.17
N GLU A 184 -23.75 -4.72 -5.56
CA GLU A 184 -24.76 -5.70 -5.11
C GLU A 184 -24.77 -5.83 -3.58
N PHE A 185 -23.60 -5.88 -2.94
CA PHE A 185 -23.48 -5.89 -1.49
C PHE A 185 -24.08 -4.62 -0.86
N LEU A 186 -23.69 -3.43 -1.34
CA LEU A 186 -24.15 -2.16 -0.76
C LEU A 186 -25.68 -1.98 -0.94
N VAL A 187 -26.23 -2.38 -2.09
CA VAL A 187 -27.67 -2.37 -2.34
C VAL A 187 -28.41 -3.32 -1.38
N LYS A 188 -27.89 -4.55 -1.21
CA LYS A 188 -28.47 -5.55 -0.28
C LYS A 188 -28.47 -5.03 1.15
N GLU A 189 -27.42 -4.34 1.57
CA GLU A 189 -27.32 -3.73 2.89
C GLU A 189 -28.10 -2.41 2.99
N GLY A 190 -28.83 -2.01 1.95
CA GLY A 190 -29.66 -0.81 1.92
C GLY A 190 -28.88 0.49 1.96
N VAL A 191 -27.63 0.54 1.46
CA VAL A 191 -26.85 1.76 1.31
C VAL A 191 -27.42 2.56 0.15
N LYS A 192 -27.78 3.82 0.42
CA LYS A 192 -28.39 4.71 -0.56
C LYS A 192 -27.34 5.62 -1.23
N PRO A 193 -27.58 6.05 -2.47
CA PRO A 193 -26.83 7.15 -3.04
C PRO A 193 -26.91 8.39 -2.13
N GLY A 194 -25.76 8.94 -1.74
CA GLY A 194 -25.71 10.10 -0.84
C GLY A 194 -25.45 9.75 0.63
N ASP A 195 -25.56 8.48 1.04
CA ASP A 195 -25.15 8.09 2.38
C ASP A 195 -23.68 8.47 2.64
N ARG A 196 -23.40 8.99 3.84
CA ARG A 196 -22.04 9.30 4.27
C ARG A 196 -21.36 8.04 4.76
N LEU A 197 -20.97 7.15 3.84
CA LEU A 197 -20.33 5.88 4.17
C LEU A 197 -18.91 6.12 4.70
N VAL A 198 -18.66 5.77 5.95
CA VAL A 198 -17.35 5.90 6.62
C VAL A 198 -16.80 4.52 6.90
N ALA A 199 -15.68 4.19 6.26
CA ALA A 199 -14.97 2.95 6.51
C ALA A 199 -14.06 3.07 7.74
N ILE A 200 -14.11 2.11 8.63
CA ILE A 200 -13.24 1.98 9.80
C ILE A 200 -12.50 0.65 9.74
N ASN A 201 -11.17 0.68 9.80
CA ASN A 201 -10.35 -0.52 9.93
C ASN A 201 -9.58 -0.50 11.26
N PRO A 202 -10.02 -1.27 12.26
CA PRO A 202 -9.37 -1.32 13.57
C PRO A 202 -8.10 -2.18 13.58
N GLY A 203 -7.88 -3.00 12.54
CA GLY A 203 -6.74 -3.89 12.43
C GLY A 203 -5.41 -3.18 12.19
N ALA A 204 -4.32 -3.86 12.48
CA ALA A 204 -2.96 -3.52 12.05
C ALA A 204 -2.05 -4.75 12.15
N GLY A 205 -1.06 -4.83 11.28
CA GLY A 205 -0.12 -5.95 11.22
C GLY A 205 0.77 -6.12 12.46
N ARG A 206 0.84 -5.10 13.34
CA ARG A 206 1.59 -5.15 14.61
C ARG A 206 0.69 -4.63 15.74
N PRO A 207 0.62 -5.32 16.90
CA PRO A 207 -0.23 -4.89 18.03
C PRO A 207 0.05 -3.46 18.49
N GLN A 208 1.33 -3.04 18.49
CA GLN A 208 1.72 -1.69 18.93
C GLN A 208 1.17 -0.55 18.06
N LYS A 209 0.69 -0.87 16.86
CA LYS A 209 0.08 0.08 15.92
C LYS A 209 -1.45 0.10 16.03
N ARG A 210 -2.04 -0.70 16.91
CA ARG A 210 -3.49 -0.80 17.05
C ARG A 210 -4.00 0.19 18.08
N TRP A 211 -4.88 1.07 17.66
CA TRP A 211 -5.70 1.84 18.59
C TRP A 211 -6.73 0.92 19.24
N ALA A 212 -7.08 1.18 20.50
CA ALA A 212 -7.94 0.28 21.25
C ALA A 212 -9.31 0.10 20.58
N VAL A 213 -9.83 -1.13 20.53
CA VAL A 213 -11.13 -1.46 19.92
C VAL A 213 -12.26 -0.67 20.58
N ALA A 214 -12.22 -0.51 21.92
CA ALA A 214 -13.19 0.28 22.66
C ALA A 214 -13.19 1.77 22.24
N ARG A 215 -12.02 2.32 21.91
CA ARG A 215 -11.93 3.71 21.42
C ARG A 215 -12.46 3.84 19.98
N PHE A 216 -12.25 2.83 19.12
CA PHE A 216 -12.90 2.77 17.81
C PHE A 216 -14.43 2.66 17.96
N ALA A 217 -14.94 1.90 18.93
CA ALA A 217 -16.38 1.80 19.19
C ALA A 217 -16.97 3.16 19.61
N ALA A 218 -16.33 3.84 20.55
CA ALA A 218 -16.75 5.17 20.98
C ALA A 218 -16.68 6.23 19.84
N LEU A 219 -15.65 6.17 18.99
CA LEU A 219 -15.58 6.98 17.77
C LEU A 219 -16.73 6.69 16.81
N ALA A 220 -16.98 5.41 16.57
CA ALA A 220 -18.01 4.94 15.66
C ALA A 220 -19.41 5.40 16.11
N GLU A 221 -19.71 5.30 17.41
CA GLU A 221 -20.96 5.80 17.99
C GLU A 221 -21.13 7.32 17.74
N ARG A 222 -20.10 8.11 18.03
CA ARG A 222 -20.13 9.56 17.79
C ARG A 222 -20.29 9.91 16.30
N LEU A 223 -19.60 9.20 15.40
CA LEU A 223 -19.74 9.43 13.95
C LEU A 223 -21.17 9.12 13.47
N ALA A 224 -21.79 8.07 13.99
CA ALA A 224 -23.15 7.73 13.63
C ALA A 224 -24.17 8.75 14.18
N THR A 225 -24.05 9.13 15.45
CA THR A 225 -25.05 9.98 16.16
C THR A 225 -24.87 11.47 15.90
N GLU A 226 -23.61 11.96 15.88
CA GLU A 226 -23.31 13.39 15.78
C GLU A 226 -22.98 13.83 14.34
N ALA A 227 -22.41 12.96 13.49
CA ALA A 227 -22.05 13.29 12.11
C ALA A 227 -22.97 12.65 11.05
N GLY A 228 -23.95 11.85 11.44
CA GLY A 228 -24.88 11.16 10.53
C GLY A 228 -24.16 10.20 9.57
N ALA A 229 -23.05 9.61 10.02
CA ALA A 229 -22.29 8.68 9.21
C ALA A 229 -22.90 7.28 9.22
N ARG A 230 -22.93 6.64 8.04
CA ARG A 230 -23.18 5.22 7.92
C ARG A 230 -21.85 4.47 8.01
N LEU A 231 -21.73 3.60 8.99
CA LEU A 231 -20.46 2.95 9.32
C LEU A 231 -20.27 1.66 8.53
N LEU A 232 -19.04 1.45 8.04
CA LEU A 232 -18.59 0.23 7.39
C LEU A 232 -17.33 -0.28 8.09
N LEU A 233 -17.40 -1.40 8.75
CA LEU A 233 -16.28 -1.99 9.48
C LEU A 233 -15.53 -2.96 8.58
N LEU A 234 -14.26 -2.61 8.29
CA LEU A 234 -13.34 -3.43 7.52
C LEU A 234 -12.52 -4.34 8.44
N TRP A 235 -12.08 -5.46 7.91
CA TRP A 235 -11.25 -6.41 8.64
C TRP A 235 -10.32 -7.18 7.69
N GLY A 236 -9.14 -7.52 8.19
CA GLY A 236 -8.18 -8.37 7.50
C GLY A 236 -8.29 -9.83 7.97
N PRO A 237 -7.51 -10.75 7.39
CA PRO A 237 -7.40 -12.12 7.87
C PRO A 237 -7.16 -12.15 9.39
N ASP A 238 -7.93 -12.95 10.10
CA ASP A 238 -7.87 -13.13 11.57
C ASP A 238 -8.28 -11.90 12.41
N GLU A 239 -8.79 -10.82 11.79
CA GLU A 239 -9.16 -9.57 12.48
C GLU A 239 -10.67 -9.31 12.59
N SER A 240 -11.53 -10.22 12.07
CA SER A 240 -12.99 -10.05 12.06
C SER A 240 -13.59 -9.91 13.45
N HIS A 241 -12.95 -10.45 14.49
CA HIS A 241 -13.39 -10.33 15.88
C HIS A 241 -13.41 -8.87 16.33
N MET A 242 -12.43 -8.04 15.95
CA MET A 242 -12.37 -6.61 16.30
C MET A 242 -13.53 -5.83 15.66
N ALA A 243 -13.81 -6.08 14.37
CA ALA A 243 -14.94 -5.46 13.69
C ALA A 243 -16.30 -5.85 14.34
N ARG A 244 -16.46 -7.13 14.71
CA ARG A 244 -17.66 -7.60 15.41
C ARG A 244 -17.81 -6.97 16.80
N GLU A 245 -16.71 -6.85 17.56
CA GLU A 245 -16.71 -6.21 18.87
C GLU A 245 -17.20 -4.75 18.79
N ILE A 246 -16.71 -3.98 17.80
CA ILE A 246 -17.19 -2.62 17.55
C ILE A 246 -18.68 -2.63 17.17
N SER A 247 -19.11 -3.51 16.27
CA SER A 247 -20.51 -3.59 15.85
C SER A 247 -21.46 -3.90 17.01
N LEU A 248 -21.05 -4.81 17.90
CA LEU A 248 -21.85 -5.17 19.09
C LEU A 248 -21.95 -4.05 20.11
N ALA A 249 -20.96 -3.16 20.17
CA ALA A 249 -20.97 -2.00 21.07
C ALA A 249 -21.88 -0.87 20.60
N LEU A 250 -22.30 -0.88 19.32
CA LEU A 250 -23.14 0.17 18.75
C LEU A 250 -24.64 -0.10 18.97
N PRO A 251 -25.45 0.94 19.27
CA PRO A 251 -26.89 0.83 19.40
C PRO A 251 -27.51 0.21 18.14
N GLY A 252 -28.34 -0.83 18.33
CA GLY A 252 -29.03 -1.50 17.23
C GLY A 252 -28.12 -2.17 16.20
N HIS A 253 -26.84 -2.41 16.53
CA HIS A 253 -25.83 -2.97 15.61
C HIS A 253 -25.77 -2.25 14.27
N SER A 254 -25.82 -0.93 14.31
CA SER A 254 -26.02 -0.04 13.15
C SER A 254 -24.85 0.03 12.17
N ALA A 255 -23.72 -0.65 12.44
CA ALA A 255 -22.58 -0.70 11.53
C ALA A 255 -22.66 -1.90 10.57
N LEU A 256 -22.36 -1.65 9.31
CA LEU A 256 -22.19 -2.68 8.29
C LEU A 256 -20.86 -3.41 8.50
N LEU A 257 -20.86 -4.73 8.48
CA LEU A 257 -19.64 -5.52 8.40
C LEU A 257 -19.30 -5.78 6.93
N ALA A 258 -18.11 -5.38 6.51
CA ALA A 258 -17.65 -5.68 5.15
C ALA A 258 -17.64 -7.21 4.92
N PRO A 259 -18.02 -7.70 3.73
CA PRO A 259 -17.84 -9.11 3.38
C PRO A 259 -16.33 -9.44 3.30
N PRO A 260 -15.94 -10.71 3.27
CA PRO A 260 -14.60 -11.09 2.87
C PRO A 260 -14.30 -10.53 1.47
N THR A 261 -13.25 -9.75 1.34
CA THR A 261 -12.88 -9.08 0.08
C THR A 261 -11.50 -9.53 -0.38
N ASP A 262 -11.33 -9.63 -1.69
CA ASP A 262 -10.01 -9.55 -2.30
C ASP A 262 -9.54 -8.08 -2.42
N LEU A 263 -8.34 -7.85 -2.95
CA LEU A 263 -7.80 -6.48 -3.07
C LEU A 263 -8.57 -5.62 -4.07
N GLY A 264 -9.10 -6.21 -5.15
CA GLY A 264 -9.93 -5.50 -6.13
C GLY A 264 -11.29 -5.09 -5.55
N GLU A 265 -11.92 -5.98 -4.81
CA GLU A 265 -13.18 -5.74 -4.09
C GLU A 265 -12.99 -4.70 -2.97
N LEU A 266 -11.88 -4.80 -2.23
CA LEU A 266 -11.53 -3.80 -1.22
C LEU A 266 -11.34 -2.43 -1.87
N ALA A 267 -10.67 -2.34 -3.01
CA ALA A 267 -10.48 -1.09 -3.74
C ALA A 267 -11.84 -0.53 -4.23
N ALA A 268 -12.73 -1.36 -4.78
CA ALA A 268 -14.07 -0.98 -5.17
C ALA A 268 -14.88 -0.44 -3.99
N LEU A 269 -14.81 -1.11 -2.83
CA LEU A 269 -15.51 -0.71 -1.61
C LEU A 269 -15.00 0.63 -1.08
N LEU A 270 -13.68 0.83 -1.03
CA LEU A 270 -13.06 2.07 -0.57
C LEU A 270 -13.42 3.28 -1.44
N ARG A 271 -13.57 3.11 -2.75
CA ARG A 271 -14.03 4.18 -3.67
C ARG A 271 -15.45 4.67 -3.36
N ARG A 272 -16.27 3.86 -2.70
CA ARG A 272 -17.65 4.22 -2.31
C ARG A 272 -17.69 4.98 -0.98
N CYS A 273 -16.58 5.01 -0.24
CA CYS A 273 -16.53 5.65 1.08
C CYS A 273 -16.24 7.15 0.96
N ARG A 274 -16.90 7.94 1.82
CA ARG A 274 -16.63 9.37 1.99
C ARG A 274 -15.41 9.65 2.86
N LEU A 275 -15.06 8.69 3.73
CA LEU A 275 -13.90 8.76 4.60
C LEU A 275 -13.43 7.35 4.96
N MET A 276 -12.12 7.16 5.01
CA MET A 276 -11.46 5.99 5.58
C MET A 276 -10.73 6.37 6.86
N ILE A 277 -11.00 5.69 7.97
CA ILE A 277 -10.30 5.86 9.24
C ILE A 277 -9.62 4.54 9.60
N ALA A 278 -8.32 4.56 9.82
CA ALA A 278 -7.58 3.34 10.16
C ALA A 278 -6.26 3.63 10.88
N ASN A 279 -5.75 2.59 11.53
CA ASN A 279 -4.35 2.53 11.92
C ASN A 279 -3.42 2.54 10.68
N ASP A 280 -2.10 2.64 10.87
CA ASP A 280 -1.09 2.50 9.81
C ASP A 280 -1.14 1.10 9.17
N THR A 281 -1.97 0.95 8.11
CA THR A 281 -2.28 -0.32 7.44
C THR A 281 -2.34 -0.19 5.91
N GLY A 282 -2.23 -1.33 5.21
CA GLY A 282 -2.36 -1.37 3.75
C GLY A 282 -3.66 -0.76 3.21
N PRO A 283 -4.84 -1.10 3.75
CA PRO A 283 -6.12 -0.53 3.35
C PRO A 283 -6.20 1.00 3.43
N LEU A 284 -5.58 1.63 4.44
CA LEU A 284 -5.50 3.09 4.56
C LEU A 284 -4.79 3.72 3.35
N HIS A 285 -3.64 3.17 3.00
CA HIS A 285 -2.84 3.68 1.87
C HIS A 285 -3.53 3.41 0.54
N LEU A 286 -4.22 2.28 0.42
CA LEU A 286 -5.03 1.96 -0.75
C LEU A 286 -6.19 2.96 -0.92
N ALA A 287 -6.91 3.31 0.15
CA ALA A 287 -7.95 4.34 0.12
C ALA A 287 -7.40 5.70 -0.35
N ALA A 288 -6.26 6.11 0.22
CA ALA A 288 -5.58 7.35 -0.18
C ALA A 288 -5.21 7.36 -1.66
N ALA A 289 -4.64 6.26 -2.17
CA ALA A 289 -4.26 6.11 -3.58
C ALA A 289 -5.46 6.12 -4.54
N LEU A 290 -6.63 5.69 -4.07
CA LEU A 290 -7.91 5.76 -4.81
C LEU A 290 -8.55 7.15 -4.76
N GLY A 291 -7.94 8.10 -4.02
CA GLY A 291 -8.48 9.43 -3.81
C GLY A 291 -9.58 9.52 -2.76
N THR A 292 -9.86 8.45 -2.02
CA THR A 292 -10.78 8.47 -0.88
C THR A 292 -10.15 9.27 0.27
N PRO A 293 -10.85 10.28 0.83
CA PRO A 293 -10.38 10.98 2.03
C PRO A 293 -9.97 9.98 3.11
N SER A 294 -8.78 10.14 3.69
CA SER A 294 -8.21 9.12 4.56
C SER A 294 -7.57 9.72 5.81
N LEU A 295 -8.03 9.28 6.97
CA LEU A 295 -7.48 9.63 8.29
C LEU A 295 -6.71 8.43 8.85
N GLY A 296 -5.39 8.56 8.93
CA GLY A 296 -4.53 7.55 9.52
C GLY A 296 -4.17 7.86 10.97
N LEU A 297 -4.22 6.84 11.84
CA LEU A 297 -3.87 6.93 13.26
C LEU A 297 -2.46 6.38 13.48
N TYR A 298 -1.58 7.20 14.07
CA TYR A 298 -0.15 6.92 14.21
C TYR A 298 0.33 7.06 15.65
N GLY A 299 0.94 6.00 16.17
CA GLY A 299 1.67 6.00 17.45
C GLY A 299 3.17 5.83 17.18
N PRO A 300 3.68 4.57 17.12
CA PRO A 300 5.13 4.31 17.01
C PRO A 300 5.71 4.58 15.62
N THR A 301 4.90 4.71 14.58
CA THR A 301 5.32 5.10 13.23
C THR A 301 5.06 6.59 13.01
N ARG A 302 5.91 7.23 12.21
CA ARG A 302 5.78 8.66 11.91
C ARG A 302 4.78 8.89 10.77
N ALA A 303 3.70 9.61 11.06
CA ALA A 303 2.69 10.00 10.08
C ALA A 303 3.28 10.81 8.93
N GLU A 304 4.21 11.73 9.20
CA GLU A 304 4.89 12.56 8.19
C GLU A 304 5.56 11.72 7.10
N ARG A 305 6.16 10.57 7.48
CA ARG A 305 6.88 9.70 6.55
C ARG A 305 6.00 8.65 5.90
N ASN A 306 5.06 8.09 6.65
CA ASN A 306 4.31 6.90 6.23
C ASN A 306 2.79 7.15 6.25
N GLY A 307 2.33 8.40 6.30
CA GLY A 307 0.92 8.74 6.29
C GLY A 307 0.20 8.35 5.00
N PRO A 308 -1.12 8.45 4.96
CA PRO A 308 -1.84 8.39 3.71
C PRO A 308 -1.45 9.61 2.86
N TYR A 309 -1.11 9.38 1.58
CA TYR A 309 -0.56 10.41 0.71
C TYR A 309 -1.63 11.01 -0.20
N GLY A 310 -1.77 12.31 -0.17
CA GLY A 310 -2.70 13.04 -1.04
C GLY A 310 -3.33 14.26 -0.36
N PRO A 311 -3.94 15.17 -1.13
CA PRO A 311 -4.46 16.44 -0.61
C PRO A 311 -5.66 16.27 0.34
N ARG A 312 -6.40 15.16 0.24
CA ARG A 312 -7.53 14.81 1.11
C ARG A 312 -7.15 13.81 2.20
N CYS A 313 -5.87 13.72 2.52
CA CYS A 313 -5.34 12.75 3.48
C CYS A 313 -4.75 13.45 4.70
N ARG A 314 -4.93 12.85 5.87
CA ARG A 314 -4.37 13.34 7.12
C ARG A 314 -3.84 12.19 7.97
N GLY A 315 -2.64 12.36 8.51
CA GLY A 315 -2.10 11.50 9.56
C GLY A 315 -2.23 12.19 10.91
N LEU A 316 -2.89 11.55 11.87
CA LEU A 316 -2.97 12.02 13.25
C LEU A 316 -1.89 11.32 14.06
N GLN A 317 -0.88 12.06 14.48
CA GLN A 317 0.26 11.55 15.23
C GLN A 317 0.01 11.68 16.72
N SER A 318 0.14 10.58 17.44
CA SER A 318 0.14 10.59 18.91
C SER A 318 1.32 11.40 19.45
N PRO A 319 1.10 12.27 20.43
CA PRO A 319 2.15 13.13 20.99
C PRO A 319 3.24 12.35 21.75
N ASP A 320 2.89 11.21 22.34
CA ASP A 320 3.81 10.35 23.13
C ASP A 320 4.41 9.19 22.32
N GLY A 321 4.03 9.04 21.05
CA GLY A 321 4.46 7.94 20.20
C GLY A 321 3.79 6.59 20.48
N ALA A 322 2.82 6.54 21.40
CA ALA A 322 2.02 5.35 21.66
C ALA A 322 0.58 5.56 21.18
N MET A 323 -0.11 4.50 20.75
CA MET A 323 -1.51 4.61 20.30
C MET A 323 -2.46 5.07 21.42
N THR A 324 -2.05 4.90 22.67
CA THR A 324 -2.81 5.32 23.86
C THR A 324 -2.92 6.85 24.01
N GLY A 325 -1.98 7.59 23.45
CA GLY A 325 -2.00 9.06 23.48
C GLY A 325 -2.97 9.72 22.48
N LEU A 326 -3.66 8.94 21.64
CA LEU A 326 -4.71 9.44 20.75
C LEU A 326 -6.07 9.41 21.45
N GLU A 327 -6.67 10.57 21.68
CA GLU A 327 -7.98 10.65 22.31
C GLU A 327 -9.12 10.56 21.29
N VAL A 328 -10.26 9.98 21.70
CA VAL A 328 -11.44 9.82 20.84
C VAL A 328 -11.95 11.17 20.32
N GLY A 329 -11.92 12.21 21.18
CA GLY A 329 -12.30 13.57 20.80
C GLY A 329 -11.49 14.13 19.64
N ASP A 330 -10.18 13.98 19.68
CA ASP A 330 -9.28 14.49 18.63
C ASP A 330 -9.51 13.77 17.29
N VAL A 331 -9.68 12.45 17.35
CA VAL A 331 -9.96 11.65 16.15
C VAL A 331 -11.33 11.98 15.57
N PHE A 332 -12.34 12.20 16.42
CA PHE A 332 -13.68 12.60 15.99
C PHE A 332 -13.67 13.97 15.31
N GLU A 333 -13.06 14.99 15.91
CA GLU A 333 -12.99 16.34 15.34
C GLU A 333 -12.22 16.33 14.00
N ALA A 334 -11.12 15.59 13.92
CA ALA A 334 -10.41 15.41 12.66
C ALA A 334 -11.28 14.75 11.58
N SER A 335 -12.04 13.71 11.95
CA SER A 335 -12.94 12.98 11.06
C SER A 335 -14.10 13.86 10.58
N ARG A 336 -14.72 14.62 11.48
CA ARG A 336 -15.81 15.55 11.19
C ARG A 336 -15.36 16.62 10.21
N GLY A 337 -14.23 17.27 10.48
CA GLY A 337 -13.69 18.29 9.58
C GLY A 337 -13.37 17.75 8.18
N MET A 338 -12.94 16.49 8.06
CA MET A 338 -12.71 15.86 6.76
C MET A 338 -14.02 15.50 6.04
N LEU A 339 -15.09 15.14 6.76
CA LEU A 339 -16.40 14.84 6.18
C LEU A 339 -17.11 16.11 5.69
N GLU A 340 -16.95 17.23 6.40
CA GLU A 340 -17.50 18.54 6.04
C GLU A 340 -16.74 19.20 4.89
N GLY A 341 -15.42 19.10 4.86
CA GLY A 341 -14.57 19.65 3.80
C GLY A 341 -14.52 18.81 2.52
N ALA A 342 -15.16 17.64 2.49
CA ALA A 342 -15.28 16.79 1.31
C ALA A 342 -16.57 17.03 0.49
N ALA A 343 -17.35 18.08 0.85
CA ALA A 343 -18.57 18.46 0.18
C ALA A 343 -18.33 19.40 -1.03
#